data_cb3c432691a2369eff565da1b7fdee29
#
_entry.id   cb3c432691a2369eff565da1b7fdee29
#
_cell.length_a   1.000
_cell.length_b   1.000
_cell.length_c   1.000
_cell.angle_alpha   90.00
_cell.angle_beta   90.00
_cell.angle_gamma   90.00
#
_symmetry.space_group_name_H-M   'P 1'
#
loop_
_entity.id
_entity.type
_entity.pdbx_description
1 polymer ?
#
loop_
_entity_poly.entity_id
_entity_poly.type
_entity_poly.pdbx_seq_one_letter_code
_entity_poly.pdbx_strand_id
1 'polypeptide(L)'
;MSRLFEKLATGQMGLGVWIKGGPSWVSTIARAGFDFVRPDMMFSAIDWRELDHINRTAQAVGISTWVRVPANPWLGGADSLQVTVDVQRAFSLGIPFVGASIASAAQARACMEVSRDWHRSGAGEYPNSNESFAAMHKKEADAAVFVPHIEAGNSIKEIDEIIAIDGLRIIMLAMTDLSKAIGLPFEYDHPELWRAVDRIVSKAHARNIVIAANMGYAFTTPAQMRDRVKRMHEHGIRICLMQGADIMLENLAKAVLTDIRSVIA
;
A
#
# COMPACT_ATOMS: atom_id res chain seq x y z
N MET A 1 17.88 3.65 3.24
CA MET A 1 16.54 3.48 3.88
C MET A 1 15.52 4.08 2.94
N SER A 2 14.30 3.54 2.79
CA SER A 2 13.35 4.15 1.87
C SER A 2 12.79 5.45 2.45
N ARG A 3 12.49 6.43 1.59
CA ARG A 3 11.91 7.74 1.99
C ARG A 3 10.66 7.61 2.88
N LEU A 4 9.86 6.57 2.63
CA LEU A 4 8.68 6.29 3.46
C LEU A 4 9.07 5.94 4.90
N PHE A 5 10.07 5.07 5.11
CA PHE A 5 10.54 4.74 6.46
C PHE A 5 11.17 5.92 7.19
N GLU A 6 11.89 6.78 6.48
CA GLU A 6 12.46 8.00 7.07
C GLU A 6 11.37 8.92 7.61
N LYS A 7 10.29 9.10 6.86
CA LYS A 7 9.13 9.88 7.32
C LYS A 7 8.44 9.25 8.53
N LEU A 8 8.19 7.94 8.48
CA LEU A 8 7.58 7.24 9.61
C LEU A 8 8.44 7.34 10.88
N ALA A 9 9.75 7.25 10.76
CA ALA A 9 10.68 7.38 11.88
C ALA A 9 10.65 8.78 12.53
N THR A 10 10.30 9.82 11.77
CA THR A 10 10.14 11.20 12.28
C THR A 10 8.71 11.53 12.72
N GLY A 11 7.82 10.53 12.76
CA GLY A 11 6.40 10.73 13.12
C GLY A 11 5.55 11.40 12.04
N GLN A 12 6.12 11.63 10.85
CA GLN A 12 5.39 12.22 9.73
C GLN A 12 4.54 11.17 9.02
N MET A 13 3.44 11.61 8.41
CA MET A 13 2.58 10.74 7.60
C MET A 13 3.18 10.52 6.22
N GLY A 14 3.24 9.25 5.78
CA GLY A 14 3.59 8.89 4.42
C GLY A 14 2.41 9.07 3.47
N LEU A 15 2.64 9.72 2.33
CA LEU A 15 1.61 9.98 1.31
C LEU A 15 1.99 9.28 0.00
N GLY A 16 1.10 8.47 -0.53
CA GLY A 16 1.32 7.77 -1.78
C GLY A 16 0.15 7.83 -2.74
N VAL A 17 0.42 7.48 -3.97
CA VAL A 17 -0.55 7.54 -5.06
C VAL A 17 -0.67 6.16 -5.72
N TRP A 18 -1.89 5.75 -5.94
CA TRP A 18 -2.20 4.57 -6.71
C TRP A 18 -2.01 4.82 -8.21
N ILE A 19 -1.33 3.91 -8.90
CA ILE A 19 -1.09 3.98 -10.35
C ILE A 19 -1.56 2.70 -11.06
N LYS A 20 -2.10 2.89 -12.25
CA LYS A 20 -2.54 1.83 -13.17
C LYS A 20 -1.70 1.81 -14.46
N GLY A 21 -0.64 2.58 -14.52
CA GLY A 21 0.21 2.74 -15.70
C GLY A 21 1.69 2.74 -15.35
N GLY A 22 2.50 2.91 -16.37
CA GLY A 22 3.92 2.64 -16.38
C GLY A 22 4.84 3.67 -15.69
N PRO A 23 6.16 3.54 -15.94
CA PRO A 23 7.20 4.28 -15.24
C PRO A 23 7.12 5.81 -15.35
N SER A 24 6.50 6.35 -16.40
CA SER A 24 6.31 7.80 -16.58
C SER A 24 5.52 8.46 -15.43
N TRP A 25 4.56 7.75 -14.87
CA TRP A 25 3.82 8.21 -13.69
C TRP A 25 4.71 8.35 -12.47
N VAL A 26 5.65 7.41 -12.29
CA VAL A 26 6.56 7.39 -11.13
C VAL A 26 7.36 8.68 -11.03
N SER A 27 7.99 9.09 -12.12
CA SER A 27 8.79 10.32 -12.16
C SER A 27 7.94 11.57 -11.90
N THR A 28 6.71 11.61 -12.42
CA THR A 28 5.79 12.73 -12.20
C THR A 28 5.35 12.81 -10.74
N ILE A 29 4.99 11.69 -10.14
CA ILE A 29 4.56 11.59 -8.74
C ILE A 29 5.71 11.94 -7.79
N ALA A 30 6.94 11.49 -8.09
CA ALA A 30 8.13 11.83 -7.31
C ALA A 30 8.39 13.33 -7.31
N ARG A 31 8.29 14.00 -8.48
CA ARG A 31 8.44 15.46 -8.59
C ARG A 31 7.33 16.23 -7.88
N ALA A 32 6.12 15.66 -7.80
CA ALA A 32 5.02 16.23 -7.03
C ALA A 32 5.22 16.12 -5.52
N GLY A 33 6.23 15.38 -5.03
CA GLY A 33 6.61 15.29 -3.62
C GLY A 33 5.99 14.15 -2.84
N PHE A 34 5.37 13.17 -3.51
CA PHE A 34 4.87 11.96 -2.86
C PHE A 34 6.01 11.03 -2.40
N ASP A 35 5.73 10.19 -1.42
CA ASP A 35 6.70 9.32 -0.77
C ASP A 35 6.77 7.93 -1.39
N PHE A 36 5.66 7.48 -1.99
CA PHE A 36 5.60 6.19 -2.67
C PHE A 36 4.58 6.18 -3.80
N VAL A 37 4.78 5.27 -4.74
CA VAL A 37 3.80 4.86 -5.73
C VAL A 37 3.27 3.47 -5.40
N ARG A 38 1.99 3.26 -5.67
CA ARG A 38 1.36 1.95 -5.50
C ARG A 38 0.85 1.42 -6.84
N PRO A 39 1.70 0.70 -7.60
CA PRO A 39 1.23 -0.07 -8.76
C PRO A 39 0.22 -1.13 -8.31
N ASP A 40 -0.89 -1.21 -9.04
CA ASP A 40 -1.98 -2.11 -8.74
C ASP A 40 -2.11 -3.18 -9.81
N MET A 41 -1.53 -4.35 -9.58
CA MET A 41 -1.61 -5.45 -10.52
C MET A 41 -2.94 -6.22 -10.48
N MET A 42 -3.77 -5.99 -9.44
CA MET A 42 -5.07 -6.65 -9.32
C MET A 42 -6.11 -6.06 -10.26
N PHE A 43 -6.11 -4.72 -10.45
CA PHE A 43 -7.12 -3.99 -11.20
C PHE A 43 -6.55 -3.14 -12.32
N SER A 44 -5.38 -3.51 -12.84
CA SER A 44 -4.77 -2.88 -14.00
C SER A 44 -4.08 -3.91 -14.89
N ALA A 45 -3.59 -3.46 -16.04
CA ALA A 45 -2.83 -4.29 -16.97
C ALA A 45 -1.33 -4.37 -16.66
N ILE A 46 -0.88 -3.86 -15.50
CA ILE A 46 0.53 -3.93 -15.09
C ILE A 46 0.92 -5.39 -14.91
N ASP A 47 1.89 -5.84 -15.68
CA ASP A 47 2.51 -7.15 -15.57
C ASP A 47 3.80 -7.11 -14.74
N TRP A 48 4.44 -8.26 -14.53
CA TRP A 48 5.67 -8.39 -13.75
C TRP A 48 6.86 -7.64 -14.34
N ARG A 49 6.92 -7.53 -15.66
CA ARG A 49 7.98 -6.81 -16.38
C ARG A 49 7.80 -5.31 -16.21
N GLU A 50 6.59 -4.81 -16.36
CA GLU A 50 6.28 -3.41 -16.14
C GLU A 50 6.49 -3.02 -14.68
N LEU A 51 6.12 -3.90 -13.73
CA LEU A 51 6.39 -3.70 -12.32
C LEU A 51 7.89 -3.55 -12.01
N ASP A 52 8.76 -4.36 -12.62
CA ASP A 52 10.22 -4.22 -12.48
C ASP A 52 10.69 -2.84 -13.00
N HIS A 53 10.19 -2.39 -14.15
CA HIS A 53 10.52 -1.08 -14.69
C HIS A 53 10.03 0.07 -13.78
N ILE A 54 8.82 -0.06 -13.22
CA ILE A 54 8.28 0.88 -12.24
C ILE A 54 9.19 0.95 -11.01
N ASN A 55 9.59 -0.20 -10.47
CA ASN A 55 10.43 -0.27 -9.28
C ASN A 55 11.82 0.34 -9.51
N ARG A 56 12.47 0.01 -10.61
CA ARG A 56 13.79 0.62 -10.99
C ARG A 56 13.67 2.13 -11.16
N THR A 57 12.59 2.61 -11.78
CA THR A 57 12.35 4.05 -11.91
C THR A 57 12.14 4.71 -10.55
N ALA A 58 11.36 4.08 -9.66
CA ALA A 58 11.13 4.58 -8.31
C ALA A 58 12.44 4.67 -7.50
N GLN A 59 13.30 3.66 -7.58
CA GLN A 59 14.64 3.67 -6.98
C GLN A 59 15.50 4.82 -7.53
N ALA A 60 15.50 5.02 -8.85
CA ALA A 60 16.28 6.08 -9.49
C ALA A 60 15.84 7.50 -9.12
N VAL A 61 14.56 7.71 -8.82
CA VAL A 61 14.02 9.02 -8.42
C VAL A 61 13.79 9.17 -6.90
N GLY A 62 14.21 8.19 -6.11
CA GLY A 62 14.25 8.24 -4.65
C GLY A 62 12.90 8.13 -3.94
N ILE A 63 11.89 7.49 -4.57
CA ILE A 63 10.62 7.16 -3.89
C ILE A 63 10.46 5.66 -3.72
N SER A 64 9.52 5.23 -2.88
CA SER A 64 9.28 3.81 -2.61
C SER A 64 8.26 3.23 -3.60
N THR A 65 8.43 1.95 -3.93
CA THR A 65 7.38 1.15 -4.58
C THR A 65 6.65 0.33 -3.53
N TRP A 66 5.33 0.42 -3.52
CA TRP A 66 4.45 -0.45 -2.76
C TRP A 66 3.49 -1.13 -3.72
N VAL A 67 3.76 -2.34 -4.13
CA VAL A 67 2.89 -3.07 -5.07
C VAL A 67 1.68 -3.67 -4.37
N ARG A 68 0.52 -3.73 -5.06
CA ARG A 68 -0.52 -4.72 -4.77
C ARG A 68 -0.42 -5.83 -5.80
N VAL A 69 -0.10 -7.04 -5.32
CA VAL A 69 0.05 -8.23 -6.19
C VAL A 69 -1.29 -8.64 -6.82
N PRO A 70 -1.27 -9.39 -7.94
CA PRO A 70 -2.47 -9.68 -8.71
C PRO A 70 -3.43 -10.66 -8.04
N ALA A 71 -2.99 -11.44 -7.05
CA ALA A 71 -3.84 -12.41 -6.38
C ALA A 71 -5.12 -11.80 -5.84
N ASN A 72 -6.25 -12.39 -6.25
CA ASN A 72 -7.59 -11.91 -5.91
C ASN A 72 -8.25 -12.84 -4.89
N PRO A 73 -8.46 -12.41 -3.64
CA PRO A 73 -8.99 -13.25 -2.58
C PRO A 73 -10.46 -13.63 -2.77
N TRP A 74 -11.18 -12.88 -3.62
CA TRP A 74 -12.58 -13.21 -3.94
C TRP A 74 -12.73 -14.34 -4.98
N LEU A 75 -11.64 -14.70 -5.69
CA LEU A 75 -11.66 -15.71 -6.75
C LEU A 75 -11.04 -17.05 -6.35
N GLY A 76 -10.17 -17.08 -5.34
CA GLY A 76 -9.39 -18.29 -5.00
C GLY A 76 -9.67 -18.91 -3.63
N GLY A 77 -10.54 -18.32 -2.84
CA GLY A 77 -10.78 -18.75 -1.46
C GLY A 77 -9.61 -18.46 -0.51
N ALA A 78 -9.83 -18.78 0.79
CA ALA A 78 -8.86 -18.47 1.85
C ALA A 78 -7.55 -19.28 1.77
N ASP A 79 -7.57 -20.43 1.08
CA ASP A 79 -6.45 -21.38 1.00
C ASP A 79 -5.65 -21.26 -0.31
N SER A 80 -5.88 -20.22 -1.11
CA SER A 80 -5.15 -20.03 -2.36
C SER A 80 -3.66 -19.77 -2.10
N LEU A 81 -2.81 -20.67 -2.61
CA LEU A 81 -1.35 -20.48 -2.62
C LEU A 81 -0.89 -19.38 -3.57
N GLN A 82 -1.74 -18.94 -4.50
CA GLN A 82 -1.37 -17.94 -5.49
C GLN A 82 -0.88 -16.64 -4.85
N VAL A 83 -1.50 -16.21 -3.74
CA VAL A 83 -1.08 -14.99 -3.04
C VAL A 83 0.35 -15.08 -2.51
N THR A 84 0.75 -16.22 -1.95
CA THR A 84 2.12 -16.41 -1.43
C THR A 84 3.15 -16.43 -2.55
N VAL A 85 2.82 -17.07 -3.69
CA VAL A 85 3.66 -17.09 -4.90
C VAL A 85 3.84 -15.67 -5.44
N ASP A 86 2.77 -14.89 -5.53
CA ASP A 86 2.84 -13.53 -6.03
C ASP A 86 3.61 -12.61 -5.07
N VAL A 87 3.44 -12.77 -3.76
CA VAL A 87 4.20 -12.03 -2.73
C VAL A 87 5.69 -12.36 -2.84
N GLN A 88 6.05 -13.65 -2.92
CA GLN A 88 7.43 -14.07 -3.09
C GLN A 88 8.05 -13.51 -4.37
N ARG A 89 7.32 -13.58 -5.48
CA ARG A 89 7.77 -13.06 -6.78
C ARG A 89 8.01 -11.55 -6.74
N ALA A 90 7.13 -10.79 -6.10
CA ALA A 90 7.29 -9.35 -5.94
C ALA A 90 8.56 -9.01 -5.13
N PHE A 91 8.82 -9.73 -4.03
CA PHE A 91 10.06 -9.55 -3.28
C PHE A 91 11.30 -9.92 -4.12
N SER A 92 11.24 -10.96 -4.94
CA SER A 92 12.34 -11.35 -5.83
C SER A 92 12.70 -10.26 -6.85
N LEU A 93 11.77 -9.34 -7.18
CA LEU A 93 12.05 -8.15 -7.98
C LEU A 93 12.64 -6.99 -7.17
N GLY A 94 12.87 -7.20 -5.87
CA GLY A 94 13.45 -6.18 -5.00
C GLY A 94 12.48 -5.08 -4.60
N ILE A 95 11.18 -5.35 -4.61
CA ILE A 95 10.19 -4.38 -4.18
C ILE A 95 10.17 -4.29 -2.66
N PRO A 96 10.30 -3.10 -2.07
CA PRO A 96 10.42 -2.96 -0.62
C PRO A 96 9.09 -3.16 0.14
N PHE A 97 7.95 -2.79 -0.46
CA PHE A 97 6.63 -2.95 0.15
C PHE A 97 5.74 -3.80 -0.74
N VAL A 98 5.38 -4.98 -0.27
CA VAL A 98 4.54 -5.91 -1.02
C VAL A 98 3.22 -6.07 -0.31
N GLY A 99 2.17 -5.56 -0.92
CA GLY A 99 0.81 -5.64 -0.44
C GLY A 99 0.02 -6.74 -1.13
N ALA A 100 -0.77 -7.45 -0.37
CA ALA A 100 -1.73 -8.43 -0.88
C ALA A 100 -3.08 -8.29 -0.18
N SER A 101 -4.15 -8.37 -0.95
CA SER A 101 -5.50 -8.58 -0.43
C SER A 101 -5.57 -9.99 0.16
N ILE A 102 -5.83 -10.09 1.44
CA ILE A 102 -5.85 -11.38 2.16
C ILE A 102 -7.25 -11.74 2.60
N ALA A 103 -7.56 -13.03 2.58
CA ALA A 103 -8.87 -13.55 2.97
C ALA A 103 -8.94 -14.01 4.43
N SER A 104 -7.79 -14.31 5.06
CA SER A 104 -7.73 -14.85 6.43
C SER A 104 -6.41 -14.58 7.13
N ALA A 105 -6.37 -14.74 8.44
CA ALA A 105 -5.15 -14.69 9.23
C ALA A 105 -4.15 -15.80 8.85
N ALA A 106 -4.64 -16.99 8.47
CA ALA A 106 -3.78 -18.08 8.00
C ALA A 106 -3.03 -17.68 6.72
N GLN A 107 -3.72 -17.05 5.76
CA GLN A 107 -3.10 -16.56 4.53
C GLN A 107 -2.10 -15.43 4.81
N ALA A 108 -2.40 -14.53 5.77
CA ALA A 108 -1.46 -13.49 6.18
C ALA A 108 -0.18 -14.09 6.79
N ARG A 109 -0.30 -15.14 7.63
CA ARG A 109 0.87 -15.85 8.19
C ARG A 109 1.72 -16.48 7.08
N ALA A 110 1.12 -17.17 6.12
CA ALA A 110 1.85 -17.77 5.01
C ALA A 110 2.60 -16.74 4.17
N CYS A 111 1.97 -15.60 3.88
CA CYS A 111 2.65 -14.48 3.20
C CYS A 111 3.79 -13.89 4.04
N MET A 112 3.62 -13.83 5.35
CA MET A 112 4.66 -13.34 6.26
C MET A 112 5.86 -14.28 6.31
N GLU A 113 5.65 -15.60 6.27
CA GLU A 113 6.71 -16.61 6.22
C GLU A 113 7.54 -16.45 4.93
N VAL A 114 6.90 -16.41 3.76
CA VAL A 114 7.64 -16.23 2.49
C VAL A 114 8.33 -14.85 2.39
N SER A 115 7.92 -13.86 3.14
CA SER A 115 8.59 -12.57 3.20
C SER A 115 9.89 -12.58 3.99
N ARG A 116 10.06 -13.56 4.89
CA ARG A 116 11.28 -13.72 5.73
C ARG A 116 12.34 -14.57 5.06
N ASP A 117 11.93 -15.58 4.30
CA ASP A 117 12.80 -16.63 3.76
C ASP A 117 13.12 -16.46 2.27
N TRP A 118 12.76 -15.34 1.66
CA TRP A 118 13.03 -15.15 0.26
C TRP A 118 14.46 -14.71 -0.02
N HIS A 119 14.99 -15.19 -1.14
CA HIS A 119 16.30 -14.79 -1.64
C HIS A 119 16.13 -13.91 -2.89
N ARG A 120 16.78 -12.78 -2.90
CA ARG A 120 16.84 -11.85 -4.04
C ARG A 120 17.72 -12.36 -5.18
N SER A 121 17.68 -13.64 -5.50
CA SER A 121 18.55 -14.25 -6.49
C SER A 121 18.33 -13.73 -7.92
N GLY A 122 17.35 -12.88 -8.17
CA GLY A 122 17.01 -12.39 -9.50
C GLY A 122 17.35 -10.94 -9.79
N ALA A 123 17.70 -10.11 -8.80
CA ALA A 123 17.91 -8.68 -9.03
C ALA A 123 19.28 -8.31 -9.62
N GLY A 124 20.13 -9.31 -9.98
CA GLY A 124 21.41 -9.07 -10.64
C GLY A 124 22.50 -8.43 -9.80
N GLU A 125 22.23 -8.16 -8.53
CA GLU A 125 23.20 -7.62 -7.59
C GLU A 125 23.77 -8.77 -6.76
N TYR A 126 24.81 -9.41 -7.29
CA TYR A 126 25.69 -10.20 -6.42
C TYR A 126 26.37 -9.25 -5.41
N PRO A 127 26.61 -9.72 -4.18
CA PRO A 127 27.32 -8.89 -3.20
C PRO A 127 28.60 -8.37 -3.83
N ASN A 128 28.82 -7.07 -3.73
CA ASN A 128 30.14 -6.52 -3.99
C ASN A 128 31.14 -7.37 -3.20
N SER A 129 32.30 -7.63 -3.75
CA SER A 129 33.31 -8.56 -3.24
C SER A 129 33.67 -8.42 -1.74
N ASN A 130 33.17 -7.38 -1.08
CA ASN A 130 33.44 -7.05 0.34
C ASN A 130 32.24 -7.30 1.28
N GLU A 131 31.06 -7.66 0.80
CA GLU A 131 29.89 -7.92 1.65
C GLU A 131 29.61 -9.43 1.71
N SER A 132 29.51 -9.99 2.91
CA SER A 132 29.16 -11.40 3.04
C SER A 132 27.72 -11.66 2.60
N PHE A 133 27.45 -12.82 2.04
CA PHE A 133 26.13 -13.24 1.61
C PHE A 133 25.09 -13.14 2.76
N ALA A 134 25.53 -13.49 3.98
CA ALA A 134 24.69 -13.38 5.16
C ALA A 134 24.33 -11.92 5.54
N ALA A 135 25.27 -10.99 5.39
CA ALA A 135 25.02 -9.57 5.67
C ALA A 135 24.07 -8.97 4.63
N MET A 136 24.25 -9.31 3.36
CA MET A 136 23.36 -8.91 2.28
C MET A 136 21.94 -9.44 2.51
N HIS A 137 21.79 -10.73 2.77
CA HIS A 137 20.50 -11.37 3.04
C HIS A 137 19.77 -10.70 4.22
N LYS A 138 20.49 -10.44 5.31
CA LYS A 138 19.91 -9.73 6.46
C LYS A 138 19.42 -8.33 6.09
N LYS A 139 20.21 -7.56 5.36
CA LYS A 139 19.85 -6.21 4.92
C LYS A 139 18.60 -6.21 4.03
N GLU A 140 18.48 -7.19 3.16
CA GLU A 140 17.32 -7.37 2.27
C GLU A 140 16.07 -7.77 3.05
N ALA A 141 16.18 -8.73 3.96
CA ALA A 141 15.08 -9.15 4.83
C ALA A 141 14.59 -8.00 5.72
N ASP A 142 15.52 -7.19 6.27
CA ASP A 142 15.17 -6.01 7.06
C ASP A 142 14.47 -4.92 6.23
N ALA A 143 14.75 -4.84 4.93
CA ALA A 143 14.13 -3.88 4.01
C ALA A 143 12.77 -4.33 3.46
N ALA A 144 12.49 -5.64 3.43
CA ALA A 144 11.27 -6.22 2.91
C ALA A 144 10.09 -6.04 3.88
N VAL A 145 8.96 -5.51 3.41
CA VAL A 145 7.75 -5.31 4.22
C VAL A 145 6.56 -5.94 3.52
N PHE A 146 6.07 -7.04 4.07
CA PHE A 146 4.74 -7.54 3.70
C PHE A 146 3.67 -6.67 4.35
N VAL A 147 2.65 -6.29 3.56
CA VAL A 147 1.53 -5.47 4.01
C VAL A 147 0.21 -6.16 3.68
N PRO A 148 -0.41 -6.84 4.65
CA PRO A 148 -1.74 -7.40 4.45
C PRO A 148 -2.76 -6.28 4.25
N HIS A 149 -3.56 -6.39 3.18
CA HIS A 149 -4.71 -5.52 2.93
C HIS A 149 -5.95 -6.18 3.54
N ILE A 150 -6.56 -5.48 4.49
CA ILE A 150 -7.74 -5.93 5.23
C ILE A 150 -8.97 -5.45 4.47
N GLU A 151 -9.49 -6.27 3.58
CA GLU A 151 -10.58 -5.88 2.67
C GLU A 151 -11.52 -7.03 2.29
N ALA A 152 -11.13 -8.30 2.46
CA ALA A 152 -11.89 -9.41 1.93
C ALA A 152 -12.02 -10.58 2.91
N GLY A 153 -12.99 -11.46 2.65
CA GLY A 153 -13.18 -12.70 3.38
C GLY A 153 -13.36 -12.49 4.88
N ASN A 154 -12.63 -13.26 5.65
CA ASN A 154 -12.63 -13.19 7.11
C ASN A 154 -11.59 -12.20 7.66
N SER A 155 -10.75 -11.56 6.81
CA SER A 155 -9.64 -10.72 7.28
C SER A 155 -10.09 -9.60 8.23
N ILE A 156 -11.29 -9.02 8.02
CA ILE A 156 -11.84 -8.01 8.93
C ILE A 156 -12.27 -8.63 10.28
N LYS A 157 -12.84 -9.83 10.26
CA LYS A 157 -13.27 -10.54 11.48
C LYS A 157 -12.08 -11.08 12.27
N GLU A 158 -11.04 -11.52 11.56
CA GLU A 158 -9.80 -12.08 12.10
C GLU A 158 -8.70 -11.02 12.32
N ILE A 159 -9.05 -9.73 12.37
CA ILE A 159 -8.09 -8.64 12.49
C ILE A 159 -7.20 -8.79 13.73
N ASP A 160 -7.73 -9.29 14.83
CA ASP A 160 -6.97 -9.50 16.06
C ASP A 160 -5.90 -10.58 15.89
N GLU A 161 -6.22 -11.66 15.16
CA GLU A 161 -5.27 -12.71 14.83
C GLU A 161 -4.20 -12.24 13.84
N ILE A 162 -4.56 -11.36 12.92
CA ILE A 162 -3.61 -10.74 11.97
C ILE A 162 -2.66 -9.82 12.72
N ILE A 163 -3.17 -8.96 13.60
CA ILE A 163 -2.35 -8.07 14.44
C ILE A 163 -1.40 -8.88 15.34
N ALA A 164 -1.79 -10.09 15.72
CA ALA A 164 -0.95 -10.97 16.55
C ALA A 164 0.21 -11.65 15.80
N ILE A 165 0.32 -11.50 14.47
CA ILE A 165 1.40 -12.11 13.68
C ILE A 165 2.73 -11.42 14.02
N ASP A 166 3.71 -12.22 14.45
CA ASP A 166 5.03 -11.71 14.80
C ASP A 166 5.75 -11.12 13.59
N GLY A 167 6.43 -9.99 13.79
CA GLY A 167 7.20 -9.30 12.78
C GLY A 167 6.36 -8.51 11.76
N LEU A 168 5.04 -8.50 11.91
CA LEU A 168 4.18 -7.64 11.09
C LEU A 168 4.44 -6.17 11.45
N ARG A 169 4.71 -5.36 10.44
CA ARG A 169 5.11 -3.95 10.63
C ARG A 169 4.06 -2.95 10.17
N ILE A 170 3.31 -3.29 9.14
CA ILE A 170 2.30 -2.41 8.53
C ILE A 170 1.07 -3.24 8.20
N ILE A 171 -0.11 -2.68 8.42
CA ILE A 171 -1.41 -3.20 7.95
C ILE A 171 -2.08 -2.12 7.12
N MET A 172 -2.70 -2.50 6.00
CA MET A 172 -3.48 -1.62 5.14
C MET A 172 -4.98 -1.84 5.36
N LEU A 173 -5.67 -0.82 5.85
CA LEU A 173 -7.14 -0.81 5.95
C LEU A 173 -7.75 -0.31 4.64
N ALA A 174 -8.56 -1.14 3.99
CA ALA A 174 -9.40 -0.73 2.88
C ALA A 174 -10.68 -0.08 3.43
N MET A 175 -10.68 1.25 3.54
CA MET A 175 -11.77 2.01 4.18
C MET A 175 -13.14 1.75 3.55
N THR A 176 -13.17 1.53 2.24
CA THR A 176 -14.40 1.18 1.51
C THR A 176 -14.96 -0.17 1.96
N ASP A 177 -14.10 -1.18 2.07
CA ASP A 177 -14.52 -2.53 2.40
C ASP A 177 -14.81 -2.66 3.90
N LEU A 178 -14.06 -1.95 4.75
CA LEU A 178 -14.38 -1.81 6.17
C LEU A 178 -15.75 -1.18 6.37
N SER A 179 -16.08 -0.10 5.63
CA SER A 179 -17.39 0.54 5.73
C SER A 179 -18.54 -0.40 5.34
N LYS A 180 -18.35 -1.20 4.27
CA LYS A 180 -19.30 -2.24 3.87
C LYS A 180 -19.45 -3.33 4.93
N ALA A 181 -18.36 -3.79 5.50
CA ALA A 181 -18.35 -4.87 6.49
C ALA A 181 -19.09 -4.52 7.78
N ILE A 182 -19.16 -3.25 8.14
CA ILE A 182 -19.93 -2.76 9.31
C ILE A 182 -21.35 -2.27 8.94
N GLY A 183 -21.80 -2.50 7.70
CA GLY A 183 -23.14 -2.14 7.25
C GLY A 183 -23.33 -0.66 6.86
N LEU A 184 -22.26 0.07 6.63
CA LEU A 184 -22.24 1.50 6.30
C LEU A 184 -21.52 1.75 4.96
N PRO A 185 -21.96 1.16 3.85
CA PRO A 185 -21.24 1.19 2.58
C PRO A 185 -21.06 2.64 2.08
N PHE A 186 -19.78 3.03 1.90
CA PHE A 186 -19.34 4.35 1.42
C PHE A 186 -19.64 5.53 2.38
N GLU A 187 -20.11 5.28 3.60
CA GLU A 187 -20.34 6.32 4.60
C GLU A 187 -19.04 6.66 5.34
N TYR A 188 -18.09 7.27 4.63
CA TYR A 188 -16.73 7.51 5.13
C TYR A 188 -16.64 8.47 6.32
N ASP A 189 -17.67 9.26 6.56
CA ASP A 189 -17.72 10.23 7.67
C ASP A 189 -18.53 9.74 8.88
N HIS A 190 -19.16 8.56 8.77
CA HIS A 190 -19.99 8.01 9.83
C HIS A 190 -19.17 7.72 11.10
N PRO A 191 -19.62 8.14 12.31
CA PRO A 191 -18.86 7.97 13.55
C PRO A 191 -18.53 6.50 13.88
N GLU A 192 -19.40 5.55 13.52
CA GLU A 192 -19.15 4.10 13.76
C GLU A 192 -17.97 3.58 12.95
N LEU A 193 -17.77 4.06 11.71
CA LEU A 193 -16.60 3.70 10.93
C LEU A 193 -15.31 4.11 11.66
N TRP A 194 -15.28 5.33 12.18
CA TRP A 194 -14.12 5.83 12.89
C TRP A 194 -13.91 5.15 14.23
N ARG A 195 -14.96 4.77 14.93
CA ARG A 195 -14.85 3.91 16.12
C ARG A 195 -14.26 2.54 15.80
N ALA A 196 -14.63 1.95 14.66
CA ALA A 196 -14.02 0.71 14.21
C ALA A 196 -12.53 0.88 13.88
N VAL A 197 -12.17 1.97 13.19
CA VAL A 197 -10.77 2.33 12.90
C VAL A 197 -9.99 2.49 14.21
N ASP A 198 -10.50 3.27 15.18
CA ASP A 198 -9.82 3.52 16.45
C ASP A 198 -9.52 2.24 17.23
N ARG A 199 -10.47 1.29 17.24
CA ARG A 199 -10.24 -0.03 17.87
C ARG A 199 -9.10 -0.79 17.21
N ILE A 200 -9.04 -0.81 15.88
CA ILE A 200 -7.97 -1.49 15.13
C ILE A 200 -6.64 -0.77 15.36
N VAL A 201 -6.62 0.54 15.22
CA VAL A 201 -5.42 1.38 15.40
C VAL A 201 -4.84 1.20 16.81
N SER A 202 -5.66 1.25 17.85
CA SER A 202 -5.22 1.07 19.23
C SER A 202 -4.54 -0.28 19.44
N LYS A 203 -5.12 -1.37 18.93
CA LYS A 203 -4.53 -2.72 19.04
C LYS A 203 -3.23 -2.86 18.25
N ALA A 204 -3.19 -2.30 17.05
CA ALA A 204 -2.00 -2.34 16.20
C ALA A 204 -0.84 -1.53 16.81
N HIS A 205 -1.12 -0.33 17.32
CA HIS A 205 -0.10 0.51 17.97
C HIS A 205 0.48 -0.16 19.23
N ALA A 206 -0.32 -0.88 20.01
CA ALA A 206 0.17 -1.63 21.16
C ALA A 206 1.20 -2.71 20.79
N ARG A 207 1.29 -3.07 19.51
CA ARG A 207 2.28 -4.01 18.95
C ARG A 207 3.28 -3.33 18.00
N ASN A 208 3.37 -2.01 18.00
CA ASN A 208 4.22 -1.21 17.12
C ASN A 208 3.93 -1.42 15.62
N ILE A 209 2.70 -1.76 15.26
CA ILE A 209 2.27 -1.92 13.87
C ILE A 209 1.73 -0.57 13.38
N VAL A 210 2.26 -0.12 12.25
CA VAL A 210 1.81 1.10 11.57
C VAL A 210 0.53 0.81 10.77
N ILE A 211 -0.46 1.69 10.86
CA ILE A 211 -1.67 1.59 10.05
C ILE A 211 -1.55 2.47 8.82
N ALA A 212 -1.70 1.84 7.66
CA ALA A 212 -1.98 2.47 6.39
C ALA A 212 -3.47 2.39 6.08
N ALA A 213 -3.99 3.35 5.33
CA ALA A 213 -5.36 3.27 4.80
C ALA A 213 -5.49 4.02 3.47
N ASN A 214 -6.44 3.59 2.63
CA ASN A 214 -6.87 4.42 1.50
C ASN A 214 -7.87 5.48 1.99
N MET A 215 -7.90 6.62 1.27
CA MET A 215 -8.79 7.72 1.65
C MET A 215 -10.27 7.49 1.28
N GLY A 216 -10.57 6.49 0.43
CA GLY A 216 -11.89 6.30 -0.19
C GLY A 216 -12.01 7.02 -1.54
N TYR A 217 -13.19 6.95 -2.16
CA TYR A 217 -13.40 7.40 -3.55
C TYR A 217 -14.15 8.73 -3.70
N ALA A 218 -14.71 9.28 -2.62
CA ALA A 218 -15.64 10.41 -2.68
C ALA A 218 -14.97 11.80 -2.63
N PHE A 219 -13.64 11.88 -2.64
CA PHE A 219 -12.93 13.14 -2.39
C PHE A 219 -12.35 13.66 -3.71
N THR A 220 -12.98 14.68 -4.28
CA THR A 220 -12.66 15.19 -5.61
C THR A 220 -11.92 16.53 -5.61
N THR A 221 -12.01 17.29 -4.51
CA THR A 221 -11.33 18.59 -4.38
C THR A 221 -10.12 18.52 -3.45
N PRO A 222 -9.12 19.39 -3.62
CA PRO A 222 -7.98 19.47 -2.71
C PRO A 222 -8.38 19.71 -1.24
N ALA A 223 -9.44 20.50 -0.99
CA ALA A 223 -9.94 20.76 0.36
C ALA A 223 -10.48 19.48 1.00
N GLN A 224 -11.34 18.74 0.30
CA GLN A 224 -11.86 17.46 0.78
C GLN A 224 -10.75 16.44 1.06
N MET A 225 -9.77 16.34 0.16
CA MET A 225 -8.61 15.45 0.34
C MET A 225 -7.80 15.83 1.57
N ARG A 226 -7.50 17.12 1.76
CA ARG A 226 -6.78 17.64 2.94
C ARG A 226 -7.52 17.28 4.23
N ASP A 227 -8.82 17.57 4.30
CA ASP A 227 -9.60 17.38 5.51
C ASP A 227 -9.73 15.88 5.83
N ARG A 228 -9.83 15.04 4.81
CA ARG A 228 -9.80 13.58 4.95
C ARG A 228 -8.47 13.06 5.49
N VAL A 229 -7.35 13.49 4.90
CA VAL A 229 -6.01 13.09 5.34
C VAL A 229 -5.75 13.57 6.78
N LYS A 230 -6.15 14.80 7.12
CA LYS A 230 -6.08 15.32 8.48
C LYS A 230 -6.82 14.40 9.46
N ARG A 231 -8.07 14.05 9.14
CA ARG A 231 -8.87 13.13 9.98
C ARG A 231 -8.23 11.77 10.14
N MET A 232 -7.71 11.18 9.04
CA MET A 232 -6.96 9.92 9.11
C MET A 232 -5.76 10.00 10.07
N HIS A 233 -5.01 11.09 10.00
CA HIS A 233 -3.87 11.33 10.88
C HIS A 233 -4.30 11.47 12.35
N GLU A 234 -5.37 12.19 12.64
CA GLU A 234 -5.96 12.35 13.98
C GLU A 234 -6.38 11.01 14.59
N HIS A 235 -6.88 10.08 13.78
CA HIS A 235 -7.22 8.72 14.18
C HIS A 235 -6.03 7.72 14.15
N GLY A 236 -4.80 8.20 14.09
CA GLY A 236 -3.61 7.36 14.24
C GLY A 236 -3.15 6.62 12.99
N ILE A 237 -3.77 6.85 11.84
CA ILE A 237 -3.27 6.34 10.55
C ILE A 237 -2.00 7.13 10.18
N ARG A 238 -0.94 6.43 9.77
CA ARG A 238 0.37 7.04 9.49
C ARG A 238 0.82 6.91 8.04
N ILE A 239 0.09 6.16 7.22
CA ILE A 239 0.30 6.08 5.77
C ILE A 239 -1.04 6.26 5.09
N CYS A 240 -1.14 7.24 4.19
CA CYS A 240 -2.33 7.46 3.38
C CYS A 240 -2.04 7.08 1.92
N LEU A 241 -2.81 6.15 1.41
CA LEU A 241 -2.93 5.92 -0.02
C LEU A 241 -4.03 6.84 -0.55
N MET A 242 -3.62 7.85 -1.29
CA MET A 242 -4.52 8.79 -1.94
C MET A 242 -5.22 8.14 -3.13
N GLN A 243 -6.07 8.88 -3.81
CA GLN A 243 -6.75 8.40 -5.02
C GLN A 243 -5.75 8.04 -6.13
N GLY A 244 -6.23 7.34 -7.15
CA GLY A 244 -5.43 7.04 -8.33
C GLY A 244 -4.96 8.31 -9.05
N ALA A 245 -3.76 8.25 -9.61
CA ALA A 245 -3.19 9.37 -10.37
C ALA A 245 -4.08 9.77 -11.56
N ASP A 246 -4.73 8.79 -12.20
CA ASP A 246 -5.72 8.97 -13.25
C ASP A 246 -6.94 9.77 -12.76
N ILE A 247 -7.50 9.42 -11.61
CA ILE A 247 -8.64 10.12 -11.00
C ILE A 247 -8.26 11.55 -10.59
N MET A 248 -7.08 11.74 -10.01
CA MET A 248 -6.59 13.06 -9.64
C MET A 248 -6.41 13.96 -10.87
N LEU A 249 -5.85 13.42 -11.97
CA LEU A 249 -5.71 14.14 -13.24
C LEU A 249 -7.08 14.50 -13.84
N GLU A 250 -8.01 13.55 -13.84
CA GLU A 250 -9.37 13.77 -14.35
C GLU A 250 -10.08 14.90 -13.59
N ASN A 251 -10.03 14.89 -12.25
CA ASN A 251 -10.63 15.92 -11.43
C ASN A 251 -10.01 17.29 -11.67
N LEU A 252 -8.67 17.36 -11.79
CA LEU A 252 -7.98 18.61 -12.13
C LEU A 252 -8.37 19.12 -13.52
N ALA A 253 -8.39 18.22 -14.51
CA ALA A 253 -8.74 18.59 -15.89
C ALA A 253 -10.20 19.09 -15.99
N LYS A 254 -11.14 18.45 -15.28
CA LYS A 254 -12.53 18.92 -15.21
C LYS A 254 -12.62 20.33 -14.60
N ALA A 255 -11.92 20.58 -13.50
CA ALA A 255 -11.91 21.90 -12.86
C ALA A 255 -11.36 22.99 -13.80
N VAL A 256 -10.22 22.73 -14.44
CA VAL A 256 -9.61 23.64 -15.40
C VAL A 256 -10.52 23.91 -16.60
N LEU A 257 -11.12 22.88 -17.19
CA LEU A 257 -12.04 23.05 -18.34
C LEU A 257 -13.30 23.83 -17.96
N THR A 258 -13.83 23.62 -16.75
CA THR A 258 -14.98 24.38 -16.24
C THR A 258 -14.64 25.87 -16.13
N ASP A 259 -13.49 26.19 -15.55
CA ASP A 259 -13.01 27.55 -15.40
C ASP A 259 -12.81 28.23 -16.76
N ILE A 260 -12.08 27.59 -17.68
CA ILE A 260 -11.87 28.10 -19.05
C ILE A 260 -13.19 28.35 -19.77
N ARG A 261 -14.12 27.40 -19.71
CA ARG A 261 -15.43 27.54 -20.38
C ARG A 261 -16.28 28.67 -19.82
N SER A 262 -16.11 29.01 -18.55
CA SER A 262 -16.83 30.12 -17.92
C SER A 262 -16.45 31.49 -18.47
N VAL A 263 -15.25 31.63 -19.07
CA VAL A 263 -14.74 32.91 -19.61
C VAL A 263 -14.80 33.01 -21.14
N ILE A 264 -15.11 31.92 -21.84
CA ILE A 264 -15.23 31.88 -23.32
C ILE A 264 -16.66 31.59 -23.80
N ALA A 265 -17.61 31.37 -22.93
CA ALA A 265 -19.05 31.22 -23.22
C ALA A 265 -19.73 32.59 -23.18
#